data_fc5d7ccba3c2d836115adecd8ee93dcd
#
_entry.id   fc5d7ccba3c2d836115adecd8ee93dcd
#
_cell.length_a   1.000
_cell.length_b   1.000
_cell.length_c   1.000
_cell.angle_alpha   90.00
_cell.angle_beta   90.00
_cell.angle_gamma   90.00
#
_symmetry.space_group_name_H-M   'P 1'
#
loop_
_entity.id
_entity.type
_entity.pdbx_description
1 polymer ?
#
loop_
_entity_poly.entity_id
_entity_poly.type
_entity_poly.pdbx_seq_one_letter_code
_entity_poly.pdbx_strand_id
1 'polypeptide(L)'
;MNSLNRLQPFALLVLRLVLGAIMIAHGYKKVFGGFHGHQQFVGSLGIPSWMAYLSTGTEFFGGIAIVLGLFTRFVALAFLIEMAVVIVKVHWKNGLTGQGGYEFPLALAAIAFALMCYDGGPFGFNFGKGRSGWGKSQKN
;
A
#
# COMPACT_ATOMS: atom_id res chain seq x y z
N MET A 1 -17.34 15.05 -19.39
CA MET A 1 -16.01 14.74 -18.82
C MET A 1 -15.65 15.59 -17.61
N ASN A 2 -16.00 16.87 -17.58
CA ASN A 2 -15.67 17.74 -16.43
C ASN A 2 -16.31 17.33 -15.08
N SER A 3 -17.45 16.66 -15.10
CA SER A 3 -18.11 16.16 -13.89
C SER A 3 -17.36 15.01 -13.23
N LEU A 4 -16.78 14.10 -14.01
CA LEU A 4 -16.00 12.98 -13.51
C LEU A 4 -14.66 13.42 -12.90
N ASN A 5 -14.06 14.48 -13.41
CA ASN A 5 -12.84 15.03 -12.85
C ASN A 5 -13.02 15.54 -11.40
N ARG A 6 -14.25 15.94 -11.04
CA ARG A 6 -14.59 16.33 -9.67
C ARG A 6 -14.60 15.15 -8.70
N LEU A 7 -14.68 13.92 -9.20
CA LEU A 7 -14.65 12.69 -8.39
C LEU A 7 -13.23 12.19 -8.10
N GLN A 8 -12.21 12.74 -8.75
CA GLN A 8 -10.81 12.31 -8.54
C GLN A 8 -10.39 12.35 -7.06
N PRO A 9 -10.70 13.38 -6.27
CA PRO A 9 -10.36 13.40 -4.85
C PRO A 9 -11.02 12.25 -4.06
N PHE A 10 -12.25 11.92 -4.40
CA PHE A 10 -12.96 10.79 -3.79
C PHE A 10 -12.39 9.44 -4.22
N ALA A 11 -11.99 9.31 -5.49
CA ALA A 11 -11.33 8.12 -5.98
C ALA A 11 -10.02 7.83 -5.21
N LEU A 12 -9.20 8.85 -5.00
CA LEU A 12 -7.97 8.73 -4.20
C LEU A 12 -8.28 8.35 -2.74
N LEU A 13 -9.32 8.93 -2.15
CA LEU A 13 -9.76 8.55 -0.81
C LEU A 13 -10.16 7.08 -0.74
N VAL A 14 -10.96 6.60 -1.71
CA VAL A 14 -11.38 5.19 -1.78
C VAL A 14 -10.17 4.26 -1.90
N LEU A 15 -9.23 4.58 -2.78
CA LEU A 15 -8.00 3.79 -2.95
C LEU A 15 -7.20 3.71 -1.65
N ARG A 16 -7.07 4.82 -0.92
CA ARG A 16 -6.40 4.86 0.38
C ARG A 16 -7.11 3.99 1.41
N LEU A 17 -8.43 4.12 1.52
CA LEU A 17 -9.22 3.36 2.52
C LEU A 17 -9.14 1.86 2.23
N VAL A 18 -9.26 1.45 0.98
CA VAL A 18 -9.20 0.03 0.59
C VAL A 18 -7.81 -0.54 0.82
N LEU A 19 -6.78 0.11 0.28
CA LEU A 19 -5.40 -0.35 0.46
C LEU A 19 -5.02 -0.38 1.94
N GLY A 20 -5.31 0.68 2.67
CA GLY A 20 -4.99 0.79 4.10
C GLY A 20 -5.71 -0.28 4.92
N ALA A 21 -7.00 -0.53 4.68
CA ALA A 21 -7.76 -1.55 5.38
C ALA A 21 -7.18 -2.96 5.15
N ILE A 22 -6.83 -3.29 3.90
CA ILE A 22 -6.21 -4.58 3.57
C ILE A 22 -4.86 -4.73 4.28
N MET A 23 -4.01 -3.70 4.23
CA MET A 23 -2.69 -3.76 4.85
C MET A 23 -2.78 -3.81 6.38
N ILE A 24 -3.67 -3.05 6.99
CA ILE A 24 -3.94 -3.12 8.44
C ILE A 24 -4.37 -4.54 8.83
N ALA A 25 -5.29 -5.15 8.10
CA ALA A 25 -5.77 -6.49 8.39
C ALA A 25 -4.64 -7.54 8.33
N HIS A 26 -3.74 -7.44 7.36
CA HIS A 26 -2.57 -8.31 7.26
C HIS A 26 -1.57 -8.05 8.39
N GLY A 27 -1.25 -6.81 8.66
CA GLY A 27 -0.35 -6.44 9.75
C GLY A 27 -0.90 -6.77 11.13
N TYR A 28 -2.21 -6.59 11.35
CA TYR A 28 -2.88 -6.92 12.60
C TYR A 28 -2.68 -8.40 12.99
N LYS A 29 -2.89 -9.31 12.06
CA LYS A 29 -2.70 -10.75 12.31
C LYS A 29 -1.28 -11.07 12.70
N LYS A 30 -0.29 -10.39 12.15
CA LYS A 30 1.12 -10.58 12.48
C LYS A 30 1.48 -9.97 13.83
N VAL A 31 1.00 -8.77 14.14
CA VAL A 31 1.28 -8.10 15.43
C VAL A 31 0.66 -8.86 16.60
N PHE A 32 -0.57 -9.36 16.46
CA PHE A 32 -1.36 -9.94 17.55
C PHE A 32 -1.44 -11.48 17.52
N GLY A 33 -0.37 -12.15 17.16
CA GLY A 33 -0.25 -13.59 17.33
C GLY A 33 0.44 -14.37 16.21
N GLY A 34 0.58 -13.79 15.02
CA GLY A 34 1.18 -14.46 13.86
C GLY A 34 2.63 -14.10 13.56
N PHE A 35 3.28 -13.30 14.40
CA PHE A 35 4.61 -12.75 14.09
C PHE A 35 5.68 -13.83 13.95
N HIS A 36 5.73 -14.78 14.85
CA HIS A 36 6.73 -15.85 14.81
C HIS A 36 6.63 -16.67 13.51
N GLY A 37 5.42 -17.07 13.14
CA GLY A 37 5.18 -17.77 11.88
C GLY A 37 5.58 -16.93 10.66
N HIS A 38 5.28 -15.65 10.68
CA HIS A 38 5.70 -14.72 9.62
C HIS A 38 7.22 -14.59 9.54
N GLN A 39 7.90 -14.51 10.68
CA GLN A 39 9.36 -14.47 10.74
C GLN A 39 10.00 -15.72 10.15
N GLN A 40 9.46 -16.90 10.48
CA GLN A 40 9.91 -18.16 9.89
C GLN A 40 9.65 -18.22 8.39
N PHE A 41 8.49 -17.74 7.94
CA PHE A 41 8.15 -17.68 6.52
C PHE A 41 9.11 -16.77 5.75
N VAL A 42 9.39 -15.59 6.25
CA VAL A 42 10.37 -14.67 5.64
C VAL A 42 11.74 -15.31 5.52
N GLY A 43 12.20 -15.97 6.57
CA GLY A 43 13.46 -16.72 6.56
C GLY A 43 13.50 -17.84 5.52
N SER A 44 12.38 -18.55 5.32
CA SER A 44 12.28 -19.63 4.33
C SER A 44 12.39 -19.14 2.88
N LEU A 45 12.14 -17.87 2.63
CA LEU A 45 12.29 -17.23 1.30
C LEU A 45 13.74 -16.81 0.99
N GLY A 46 14.67 -17.08 1.90
CA GLY A 46 16.05 -16.60 1.76
C GLY A 46 16.24 -15.13 2.09
N ILE A 47 15.28 -14.52 2.76
CA ILE A 47 15.30 -13.13 3.24
C ILE A 47 15.69 -13.15 4.72
N PRO A 48 16.57 -12.25 5.19
CA PRO A 48 16.89 -12.19 6.62
C PRO A 48 15.63 -12.09 7.49
N SER A 49 15.52 -12.96 8.49
CA SER A 49 14.30 -13.06 9.33
C SER A 49 13.94 -11.77 10.06
N TRP A 50 14.92 -10.89 10.34
CA TRP A 50 14.67 -9.59 10.97
C TRP A 50 13.83 -8.66 10.08
N MET A 51 13.82 -8.86 8.76
CA MET A 51 12.99 -8.07 7.85
C MET A 51 11.49 -8.31 8.06
N ALA A 52 11.11 -9.35 8.79
CA ALA A 52 9.73 -9.57 9.23
C ALA A 52 9.22 -8.41 10.12
N TYR A 53 10.08 -7.80 10.94
CA TYR A 53 9.73 -6.61 11.71
C TYR A 53 9.41 -5.42 10.80
N LEU A 54 10.22 -5.21 9.78
CA LEU A 54 10.03 -4.13 8.81
C LEU A 54 8.73 -4.33 8.02
N SER A 55 8.48 -5.52 7.52
CA SER A 55 7.25 -5.88 6.80
C SER A 55 6.01 -5.69 7.67
N THR A 56 6.01 -6.25 8.87
CA THR A 56 4.89 -6.14 9.81
C THR A 56 4.62 -4.67 10.19
N GLY A 57 5.65 -3.90 10.48
CA GLY A 57 5.53 -2.47 10.78
C GLY A 57 5.00 -1.68 9.58
N THR A 58 5.49 -1.96 8.40
CA THR A 58 5.02 -1.33 7.15
C THR A 58 3.54 -1.62 6.92
N GLU A 59 3.11 -2.87 7.02
CA GLU A 59 1.72 -3.24 6.83
C GLU A 59 0.79 -2.59 7.87
N PHE A 60 1.11 -2.70 9.14
CA PHE A 60 0.23 -2.25 10.22
C PHE A 60 0.25 -0.71 10.35
N PHE A 61 1.40 -0.15 10.64
CA PHE A 61 1.52 1.31 10.82
C PHE A 61 1.41 2.07 9.51
N GLY A 62 1.96 1.52 8.42
CA GLY A 62 1.82 2.09 7.10
C GLY A 62 0.38 2.07 6.61
N GLY A 63 -0.37 1.01 6.89
CA GLY A 63 -1.81 0.93 6.60
C GLY A 63 -2.60 2.01 7.31
N ILE A 64 -2.33 2.25 8.60
CA ILE A 64 -2.94 3.33 9.37
C ILE A 64 -2.58 4.69 8.77
N ALA A 65 -1.32 4.90 8.43
CA ALA A 65 -0.85 6.15 7.83
C ALA A 65 -1.53 6.43 6.47
N ILE A 66 -1.69 5.41 5.62
CA ILE A 66 -2.39 5.53 4.32
C ILE A 66 -3.86 5.90 4.53
N VAL A 67 -4.56 5.25 5.46
CA VAL A 67 -5.97 5.59 5.78
C VAL A 67 -6.08 7.06 6.19
N LEU A 68 -5.20 7.53 7.07
CA LEU A 68 -5.18 8.92 7.53
C LEU A 68 -4.63 9.91 6.48
N GLY A 69 -3.97 9.42 5.45
CA GLY A 69 -3.32 10.26 4.44
C GLY A 69 -2.05 10.93 4.94
N LEU A 70 -1.32 10.27 5.83
CA LEU A 70 -0.03 10.71 6.36
C LEU A 70 1.11 10.11 5.53
N PHE A 71 2.03 10.95 5.05
CA PHE A 71 3.21 10.50 4.28
C PHE A 71 2.87 9.52 3.15
N THR A 72 1.76 9.76 2.47
CA THR A 72 1.15 8.81 1.52
C THR A 72 2.13 8.30 0.48
N ARG A 73 2.94 9.16 -0.12
CA ARG A 73 3.91 8.76 -1.16
C ARG A 73 4.97 7.80 -0.64
N PHE A 74 5.52 8.06 0.55
CA PHE A 74 6.55 7.23 1.15
C PHE A 74 6.01 5.87 1.55
N VAL A 75 4.83 5.86 2.18
CA VAL A 75 4.17 4.63 2.58
C VAL A 75 3.75 3.81 1.36
N ALA A 76 3.20 4.46 0.34
CA ALA A 76 2.84 3.81 -0.92
C ALA A 76 4.06 3.19 -1.62
N LEU A 77 5.21 3.88 -1.61
CA LEU A 77 6.46 3.32 -2.13
C LEU A 77 6.89 2.07 -1.34
N ALA A 78 6.79 2.11 -0.01
CA ALA A 78 7.10 0.94 0.82
C ALA A 78 6.18 -0.25 0.49
N PHE A 79 4.88 -0.02 0.31
CA PHE A 79 3.93 -1.06 -0.10
C PHE A 79 4.22 -1.58 -1.50
N LEU A 80 4.58 -0.71 -2.44
CA LEU A 80 4.94 -1.11 -3.79
C LEU A 80 6.16 -2.06 -3.79
N ILE A 81 7.19 -1.72 -3.04
CA ILE A 81 8.38 -2.56 -2.88
C ILE A 81 8.01 -3.90 -2.23
N GLU A 82 7.23 -3.86 -1.17
CA GLU A 82 6.79 -5.09 -0.47
C GLU A 82 5.99 -6.01 -1.40
N MET A 83 5.04 -5.47 -2.16
CA MET A 83 4.27 -6.24 -3.13
C MET A 83 5.13 -6.80 -4.26
N ALA A 84 6.13 -6.07 -4.73
CA ALA A 84 7.10 -6.56 -5.71
C ALA A 84 7.87 -7.77 -5.17
N VAL A 85 8.33 -7.72 -3.93
CA VAL A 85 9.00 -8.86 -3.26
C VAL A 85 8.04 -10.05 -3.12
N VAL A 86 6.81 -9.82 -2.69
CA VAL A 86 5.79 -10.87 -2.56
C VAL A 86 5.50 -11.53 -3.91
N ILE A 87 5.35 -10.75 -4.97
CA ILE A 87 5.15 -11.28 -6.32
C ILE A 87 6.30 -12.19 -6.72
N VAL A 88 7.53 -11.70 -6.62
CA VAL A 88 8.72 -12.41 -7.12
C VAL A 88 9.08 -13.62 -6.27
N LYS A 89 9.01 -13.49 -4.95
CA LYS A 89 9.48 -14.53 -4.02
C LYS A 89 8.43 -15.56 -3.66
N VAL A 90 7.16 -15.19 -3.67
CA VAL A 90 6.08 -16.06 -3.15
C VAL A 90 5.19 -16.58 -4.28
N HIS A 91 4.70 -15.69 -5.14
CA HIS A 91 3.61 -16.00 -6.05
C HIS A 91 4.03 -16.22 -7.51
N TRP A 92 5.28 -15.87 -7.88
CA TRP A 92 5.71 -15.92 -9.29
C TRP A 92 5.50 -17.27 -9.94
N LYS A 93 5.79 -18.34 -9.22
CA LYS A 93 5.69 -19.72 -9.72
C LYS A 93 4.26 -20.13 -10.07
N ASN A 94 3.28 -19.49 -9.48
CA ASN A 94 1.87 -19.85 -9.62
C ASN A 94 1.18 -19.15 -10.81
N GLY A 95 1.90 -18.27 -11.51
CA GLY A 95 1.35 -17.50 -12.62
C GLY A 95 0.42 -16.38 -12.15
N LEU A 96 -0.19 -15.68 -13.09
CA LEU A 96 -1.06 -14.55 -12.81
C LEU A 96 -2.35 -14.97 -12.10
N THR A 97 -3.09 -15.88 -12.68
CA THR A 97 -4.46 -16.27 -12.26
C THR A 97 -4.54 -17.67 -11.64
N GLY A 98 -3.42 -18.36 -11.53
CA GLY A 98 -3.37 -19.68 -10.89
C GLY A 98 -3.71 -19.61 -9.40
N GLN A 99 -3.98 -20.77 -8.79
CA GLN A 99 -4.20 -20.84 -7.36
C GLN A 99 -2.96 -20.32 -6.61
N GLY A 100 -3.14 -19.28 -5.78
CA GLY A 100 -2.03 -18.57 -5.14
C GLY A 100 -1.21 -17.72 -6.12
N GLY A 101 -1.79 -17.34 -7.27
CA GLY A 101 -1.15 -16.48 -8.27
C GLY A 101 -0.94 -15.05 -7.76
N TYR A 102 -0.25 -14.25 -8.56
CA TYR A 102 0.16 -12.90 -8.14
C TYR A 102 -0.84 -11.79 -8.53
N GLU A 103 -2.05 -12.14 -8.99
CA GLU A 103 -3.06 -11.12 -9.37
C GLU A 103 -3.44 -10.19 -8.21
N PHE A 104 -3.59 -10.71 -7.00
CA PHE A 104 -3.95 -9.90 -5.83
C PHE A 104 -2.82 -8.96 -5.42
N PRO A 105 -1.58 -9.40 -5.17
CA PRO A 105 -0.49 -8.47 -4.86
C PRO A 105 -0.17 -7.52 -6.02
N LEU A 106 -0.41 -7.90 -7.27
CA LEU A 106 -0.27 -7.00 -8.41
C LEU A 106 -1.31 -5.87 -8.37
N ALA A 107 -2.56 -6.18 -8.06
CA ALA A 107 -3.61 -5.17 -7.90
C ALA A 107 -3.27 -4.19 -6.76
N LEU A 108 -2.78 -4.68 -5.63
CA LEU A 108 -2.32 -3.83 -4.51
C LEU A 108 -1.12 -2.96 -4.92
N ALA A 109 -0.19 -3.52 -5.68
CA ALA A 109 0.96 -2.77 -6.21
C ALA A 109 0.51 -1.63 -7.14
N ALA A 110 -0.47 -1.87 -8.01
CA ALA A 110 -1.02 -0.85 -8.90
C ALA A 110 -1.71 0.28 -8.12
N ILE A 111 -2.46 -0.03 -7.07
CA ILE A 111 -3.08 0.96 -6.19
C ILE A 111 -1.98 1.78 -5.48
N ALA A 112 -0.97 1.13 -4.93
CA ALA A 112 0.15 1.78 -4.26
C ALA A 112 0.91 2.71 -5.24
N PHE A 113 1.14 2.27 -6.46
CA PHE A 113 1.78 3.09 -7.50
C PHE A 113 0.97 4.35 -7.81
N ALA A 114 -0.35 4.23 -7.97
CA ALA A 114 -1.22 5.37 -8.19
C ALA A 114 -1.15 6.38 -7.03
N LEU A 115 -1.21 5.90 -5.78
CA LEU A 115 -1.10 6.75 -4.59
C LEU A 115 0.30 7.40 -4.46
N MET A 116 1.34 6.71 -4.86
CA MET A 116 2.70 7.27 -4.90
C MET A 116 2.79 8.45 -5.88
N CYS A 117 2.17 8.32 -7.05
CA CYS A 117 2.19 9.37 -8.08
C CYS A 117 1.29 10.56 -7.75
N TYR A 118 0.05 10.30 -7.33
CA TYR A 118 -0.97 11.32 -7.10
C TYR A 118 -1.01 11.87 -5.68
N ASP A 119 -0.28 11.26 -4.75
CA ASP A 119 -0.39 11.54 -3.31
C ASP A 119 -1.77 11.16 -2.73
N GLY A 120 -1.99 11.43 -1.45
CA GLY A 120 -3.23 11.06 -0.76
C GLY A 120 -4.47 11.88 -1.12
N GLY A 121 -4.31 12.89 -1.98
CA GLY A 121 -5.39 13.80 -2.32
C GLY A 121 -5.72 14.80 -1.19
N PRO A 122 -6.77 15.63 -1.37
CA PRO A 122 -7.10 16.71 -0.43
C PRO A 122 -7.71 16.25 0.89
N PHE A 123 -8.14 14.99 0.99
CA PHE A 123 -8.77 14.42 2.20
C PHE A 123 -7.77 13.75 3.16
N GLY A 124 -6.47 14.03 3.01
CA GLY A 124 -5.44 13.52 3.92
C GLY A 124 -4.86 14.58 4.83
N PHE A 125 -4.19 14.14 5.90
CA PHE A 125 -3.37 15.00 6.75
C PHE A 125 -1.99 15.22 6.09
N ASN A 126 -1.94 16.06 5.08
CA ASN A 126 -0.70 16.38 4.39
C ASN A 126 0.05 17.48 5.15
N PHE A 127 1.05 17.08 5.93
CA PHE A 127 1.98 18.03 6.54
C PHE A 127 2.76 18.77 5.44
N GLY A 128 2.55 20.08 5.30
CA GLY A 128 3.38 20.96 4.48
C GLY A 128 2.89 21.31 3.08
N LYS A 129 1.79 20.75 2.59
CA LYS A 129 1.12 21.25 1.38
C LYS A 129 -0.25 21.79 1.75
N GLY A 130 -0.38 23.12 1.81
CA GLY A 130 -1.68 23.74 1.98
C GLY A 130 -2.67 23.24 0.90
N ARG A 131 -3.94 23.15 1.26
CA ARG A 131 -5.06 22.71 0.40
C ARG A 131 -5.14 23.45 -0.95
N SER A 132 -4.37 24.52 -1.13
CA SER A 132 -4.37 25.38 -2.33
C SER A 132 -3.63 24.82 -3.55
N GLY A 133 -2.86 23.75 -3.40
CA GLY A 133 -2.03 23.20 -4.49
C GLY A 133 -2.75 22.23 -5.43
N TRP A 134 -3.82 21.58 -4.96
CA TRP A 134 -4.49 20.53 -5.72
C TRP A 134 -5.17 21.02 -7.00
N GLY A 135 -5.83 22.19 -6.94
CA GLY A 135 -6.56 22.74 -8.09
C GLY A 135 -5.67 23.39 -9.16
N LYS A 136 -4.42 23.72 -8.85
CA LYS A 136 -3.50 24.40 -9.78
C LYS A 136 -2.69 23.45 -10.66
N SER A 137 -2.43 22.24 -10.19
CA SER A 137 -1.66 21.23 -10.94
C SER A 137 -2.46 20.56 -12.07
N GLN A 138 -3.78 20.72 -12.08
CA GLN A 138 -4.67 20.12 -13.08
C GLN A 138 -5.03 21.04 -14.25
N LYS A 139 -4.47 22.26 -14.29
CA LYS A 139 -4.81 23.27 -15.33
C LYS A 139 -3.76 23.41 -16.44
N ASN A 140 -2.75 22.57 -16.47
CA ASN A 140 -1.74 22.55 -17.55
C ASN A 140 -1.88 21.27 -18.37
#